data_f53d37c1b442197182d65baaea3b76e8
#
_entry.id   f53d37c1b442197182d65baaea3b76e8
#
_cell.length_a   1.000
_cell.length_b   1.000
_cell.length_c   1.000
_cell.angle_alpha   90.00
_cell.angle_beta   90.00
_cell.angle_gamma   90.00
#
_symmetry.space_group_name_H-M   'P 1'
#
loop_
_entity.id
_entity.type
_entity.pdbx_description
1 polymer ?
#
loop_
_entity_poly.entity_id
_entity_poly.type
_entity_poly.pdbx_seq_one_letter_code
_entity_poly.pdbx_strand_id
1 'polypeptide(L)'
;MQNTLRCVLLSLLLSFSLSLNRVCLNPEGNEVDWYAIFLYPQNSSKEGILSYGYFDASSTSLKYYAYTEETFPPNRVTKYTLSPDTDYNFFFWNDDKTCKDDTESKSASSSKAHAKGELIMDKDNGVFLQHSLPRFPTRMKNGEILTELPGNAGIYGQTFLCISVETQTSYEIAELLNYINVSNNLSVTKDRVNPTENEWIRKLIDNKYSSKYPLTKETVIKSKDGKDFTFFSKSHRQKDVPYDTTLRQKYGTSFFVRTWSRPSLSPMICEDKQLLNVLDVAFDNKKFTYGKDKEHSKWAVSASGNICCFGDLNHTDSQKNRGGHIVCFENENLAKEMRGAIVTSDLCPNKFLAFME
;
A
#
# COMPACT_ATOMS: atom_id res chain seq x y z
N MET A 1 -32.28 61.96 -33.20
CA MET A 1 -32.64 60.57 -32.98
C MET A 1 -31.39 59.71 -33.04
N GLN A 2 -30.78 59.44 -31.86
CA GLN A 2 -29.56 58.68 -31.73
C GLN A 2 -29.94 57.25 -31.25
N ASN A 3 -29.71 56.27 -32.09
CA ASN A 3 -29.85 54.86 -31.75
C ASN A 3 -28.56 54.37 -31.10
N THR A 4 -28.61 54.11 -29.83
CA THR A 4 -27.52 53.46 -29.06
C THR A 4 -27.72 51.95 -29.14
N LEU A 5 -26.87 51.28 -29.88
CA LEU A 5 -26.78 49.83 -29.98
C LEU A 5 -26.04 49.31 -28.75
N ARG A 6 -26.73 48.70 -27.79
CA ARG A 6 -26.13 47.97 -26.66
C ARG A 6 -25.70 46.60 -27.11
N CYS A 7 -24.40 46.38 -27.28
CA CYS A 7 -23.79 45.06 -27.37
C CYS A 7 -23.86 44.41 -25.98
N VAL A 8 -24.70 43.38 -25.83
CA VAL A 8 -24.67 42.46 -24.69
C VAL A 8 -23.62 41.40 -25.01
N LEU A 9 -22.44 41.53 -24.44
CA LEU A 9 -21.47 40.44 -24.39
C LEU A 9 -21.96 39.38 -23.40
N LEU A 10 -22.52 38.29 -23.92
CA LEU A 10 -22.79 37.07 -23.16
C LEU A 10 -21.42 36.36 -22.97
N SER A 11 -20.77 36.57 -21.85
CA SER A 11 -19.64 35.78 -21.44
C SER A 11 -20.16 34.41 -21.00
N LEU A 12 -20.10 33.42 -21.88
CA LEU A 12 -20.20 32.00 -21.55
C LEU A 12 -18.98 31.61 -20.69
N LEU A 13 -19.12 31.72 -19.38
CA LEU A 13 -18.25 31.03 -18.43
C LEU A 13 -18.53 29.54 -18.56
N LEU A 14 -17.81 28.86 -19.46
CA LEU A 14 -17.64 27.43 -19.42
C LEU A 14 -16.88 27.11 -18.14
N SER A 15 -17.58 26.85 -17.07
CA SER A 15 -17.04 26.17 -15.90
C SER A 15 -16.67 24.75 -16.35
N PHE A 16 -15.43 24.58 -16.81
CA PHE A 16 -14.81 23.26 -16.84
C PHE A 16 -14.72 22.79 -15.39
N SER A 17 -15.66 22.01 -14.94
CA SER A 17 -15.47 21.14 -13.81
C SER A 17 -14.37 20.15 -14.23
N LEU A 18 -13.12 20.45 -13.85
CA LEU A 18 -12.04 19.47 -13.93
C LEU A 18 -12.45 18.35 -12.97
N SER A 19 -13.06 17.29 -13.52
CA SER A 19 -13.23 16.03 -12.79
C SER A 19 -11.83 15.60 -12.35
N LEU A 20 -11.58 15.61 -11.05
CA LEU A 20 -10.32 15.11 -10.48
C LEU A 20 -10.28 13.60 -10.75
N ASN A 21 -9.34 13.16 -11.60
CA ASN A 21 -9.09 11.74 -11.80
C ASN A 21 -8.72 11.09 -10.46
N ARG A 22 -9.29 9.92 -10.18
CA ARG A 22 -8.91 9.12 -8.99
C ARG A 22 -7.69 8.28 -9.35
N VAL A 23 -6.51 8.86 -9.19
CA VAL A 23 -5.20 8.26 -9.51
C VAL A 23 -4.21 8.56 -8.41
N CYS A 24 -3.08 7.84 -8.38
CA CYS A 24 -1.97 8.14 -7.48
C CYS A 24 -1.38 9.51 -7.80
N LEU A 25 -1.02 10.28 -6.77
CA LEU A 25 -0.39 11.58 -6.91
C LEU A 25 1.00 11.58 -6.29
N ASN A 26 1.97 12.20 -6.96
CA ASN A 26 3.33 12.36 -6.45
C ASN A 26 3.41 13.50 -5.39
N PRO A 27 4.59 13.75 -4.76
CA PRO A 27 4.75 14.83 -3.78
C PRO A 27 4.41 16.23 -4.33
N GLU A 28 4.57 16.45 -5.61
CA GLU A 28 4.25 17.73 -6.29
C GLU A 28 2.76 17.83 -6.65
N GLY A 29 1.98 16.73 -6.52
CA GLY A 29 0.56 16.68 -6.84
C GLY A 29 0.26 16.31 -8.29
N ASN A 30 1.24 15.84 -9.04
CA ASN A 30 1.03 15.35 -10.40
C ASN A 30 0.55 13.89 -10.39
N GLU A 31 -0.26 13.52 -11.38
CA GLU A 31 -0.71 12.15 -11.60
C GLU A 31 0.47 11.22 -11.92
N VAL A 32 0.47 10.03 -11.32
CA VAL A 32 1.45 8.98 -11.58
C VAL A 32 0.75 7.63 -11.67
N ASP A 33 1.32 6.73 -12.45
CA ASP A 33 0.77 5.39 -12.64
C ASP A 33 0.84 4.55 -11.36
N TRP A 34 1.96 4.62 -10.64
CA TRP A 34 2.17 3.98 -9.35
C TRP A 34 3.31 4.68 -8.60
N TYR A 35 3.34 4.50 -7.28
CA TYR A 35 4.50 4.85 -6.46
C TYR A 35 4.69 3.88 -5.29
N ALA A 36 5.94 3.80 -4.82
CA ALA A 36 6.34 3.14 -3.59
C ALA A 36 6.98 4.16 -2.62
N ILE A 37 6.66 4.06 -1.34
CA ILE A 37 7.22 4.91 -0.30
C ILE A 37 7.78 4.06 0.84
N PHE A 38 8.95 4.46 1.34
CA PHE A 38 9.57 4.00 2.57
C PHE A 38 9.58 5.16 3.57
N LEU A 39 8.64 5.15 4.53
CA LEU A 39 8.62 6.14 5.62
C LEU A 39 9.61 5.66 6.69
N TYR A 40 10.54 6.53 7.08
CA TYR A 40 11.62 6.18 8.01
C TYR A 40 11.24 6.51 9.45
N PRO A 41 11.72 5.71 10.44
CA PRO A 41 11.60 6.11 11.84
C PRO A 41 12.24 7.48 12.06
N GLN A 42 11.57 8.37 12.78
CA GLN A 42 12.05 9.73 13.05
C GLN A 42 13.47 9.75 13.66
N ASN A 43 13.76 8.79 14.54
CA ASN A 43 15.09 8.66 15.18
C ASN A 43 16.11 7.87 14.33
N SER A 44 15.82 7.59 13.06
CA SER A 44 16.76 6.93 12.16
C SER A 44 17.80 7.90 11.58
N SER A 45 17.58 9.20 11.68
CA SER A 45 18.51 10.25 11.30
C SER A 45 18.90 11.13 12.51
N LYS A 46 20.02 11.85 12.38
CA LYS A 46 20.47 12.78 13.41
C LYS A 46 19.57 14.00 13.58
N GLU A 47 18.89 14.41 12.51
CA GLU A 47 18.00 15.57 12.51
C GLU A 47 16.68 15.30 13.24
N GLY A 48 16.32 14.03 13.44
CA GLY A 48 15.05 13.67 14.09
C GLY A 48 13.79 14.12 13.33
N ILE A 49 13.93 14.42 12.04
CA ILE A 49 12.83 14.83 11.16
C ILE A 49 12.20 13.60 10.55
N LEU A 50 10.86 13.49 10.63
CA LEU A 50 10.13 12.46 9.92
C LEU A 50 10.33 12.65 8.41
N SER A 51 10.83 11.62 7.74
CA SER A 51 11.23 11.68 6.34
C SER A 51 10.87 10.38 5.63
N TYR A 52 10.80 10.44 4.31
CA TYR A 52 10.50 9.27 3.49
C TYR A 52 11.30 9.24 2.19
N GLY A 53 11.58 8.02 1.71
CA GLY A 53 12.04 7.76 0.36
C GLY A 53 10.85 7.50 -0.56
N TYR A 54 10.84 8.14 -1.71
CA TYR A 54 9.79 8.06 -2.73
C TYR A 54 10.35 7.53 -4.04
N PHE A 55 9.60 6.65 -4.68
CA PHE A 55 9.92 6.09 -6.00
C PHE A 55 8.64 5.87 -6.80
N ASP A 56 8.59 6.31 -8.05
CA ASP A 56 7.46 6.13 -8.96
C ASP A 56 7.87 5.53 -10.32
N ALA A 57 6.90 5.41 -11.23
CA ALA A 57 7.09 4.85 -12.57
C ALA A 57 8.21 5.55 -13.38
N SER A 58 8.48 6.84 -13.13
CA SER A 58 9.48 7.64 -13.82
C SER A 58 10.84 7.69 -13.12
N SER A 59 10.93 7.16 -11.91
CA SER A 59 12.11 7.28 -11.05
C SER A 59 13.23 6.33 -11.48
N THR A 60 14.47 6.79 -11.39
CA THR A 60 15.68 5.98 -11.56
C THR A 60 16.40 5.70 -10.23
N SER A 61 16.05 6.44 -9.18
CA SER A 61 16.55 6.29 -7.81
C SER A 61 15.52 6.78 -6.81
N LEU A 62 15.65 6.40 -5.53
CA LEU A 62 14.87 6.97 -4.45
C LEU A 62 15.11 8.46 -4.32
N LYS A 63 14.02 9.23 -4.24
CA LYS A 63 14.05 10.64 -3.88
C LYS A 63 13.66 10.78 -2.42
N TYR A 64 14.31 11.68 -1.68
CA TYR A 64 14.13 11.81 -0.24
C TYR A 64 13.43 13.11 0.11
N TYR A 65 12.39 13.04 0.91
CA TYR A 65 11.55 14.18 1.30
C TYR A 65 11.37 14.22 2.83
N ALA A 66 11.36 15.42 3.40
CA ALA A 66 10.80 15.62 4.72
C ALA A 66 9.27 15.45 4.66
N TYR A 67 8.70 14.83 5.67
CA TYR A 67 7.25 14.68 5.74
C TYR A 67 6.58 16.02 6.00
N THR A 68 5.57 16.34 5.20
CA THR A 68 4.55 17.33 5.48
C THR A 68 3.19 16.76 5.16
N GLU A 69 2.16 17.16 5.88
CA GLU A 69 0.80 16.65 5.64
C GLU A 69 0.31 16.95 4.22
N GLU A 70 0.67 18.11 3.70
CA GLU A 70 0.21 18.59 2.39
C GLU A 70 0.86 17.87 1.21
N THR A 71 2.14 17.54 1.32
CA THR A 71 2.94 16.99 0.21
C THR A 71 3.07 15.47 0.27
N PHE A 72 2.69 14.84 1.37
CA PHE A 72 2.79 13.39 1.51
C PHE A 72 1.79 12.68 0.59
N PRO A 73 2.26 11.89 -0.40
CA PRO A 73 1.40 11.31 -1.44
C PRO A 73 0.19 10.50 -0.93
N PRO A 74 0.31 9.64 0.10
CA PRO A 74 -0.85 8.95 0.65
C PRO A 74 -1.95 9.88 1.16
N ASN A 75 -1.58 10.99 1.83
CA ASN A 75 -2.55 11.97 2.29
C ASN A 75 -3.31 12.63 1.13
N ARG A 76 -2.62 12.88 0.00
CA ARG A 76 -3.27 13.43 -1.20
C ARG A 76 -4.31 12.48 -1.77
N VAL A 77 -4.02 11.19 -1.81
CA VAL A 77 -4.96 10.15 -2.24
C VAL A 77 -6.15 10.09 -1.30
N THR A 78 -5.92 10.01 0.01
CA THR A 78 -6.99 9.97 1.01
C THR A 78 -7.88 11.22 0.96
N LYS A 79 -7.32 12.40 0.65
CA LYS A 79 -8.09 13.66 0.47
C LYS A 79 -9.08 13.64 -0.69
N TYR A 80 -8.99 12.71 -1.63
CA TYR A 80 -10.06 12.53 -2.63
C TYR A 80 -11.43 12.27 -2.01
N THR A 81 -11.47 11.69 -0.83
CA THR A 81 -12.71 11.41 -0.09
C THR A 81 -13.38 12.67 0.47
N LEU A 82 -12.65 13.79 0.51
CA LEU A 82 -13.15 15.11 0.93
C LEU A 82 -13.70 15.93 -0.25
N SER A 83 -13.56 15.43 -1.49
CA SER A 83 -14.08 16.10 -2.67
C SER A 83 -15.61 16.28 -2.58
N PRO A 84 -16.13 17.45 -2.94
CA PRO A 84 -17.58 17.67 -3.07
C PRO A 84 -18.17 16.85 -4.24
N ASP A 85 -17.34 16.35 -5.14
CA ASP A 85 -17.71 15.45 -6.20
C ASP A 85 -18.24 14.14 -5.63
N THR A 86 -19.41 13.72 -6.07
CA THR A 86 -20.21 12.75 -5.32
C THR A 86 -20.27 11.37 -5.98
N ASP A 87 -19.63 11.22 -7.14
CA ASP A 87 -19.72 10.01 -7.96
C ASP A 87 -18.49 9.11 -7.76
N TYR A 88 -18.19 8.73 -6.51
CA TYR A 88 -17.10 7.81 -6.20
C TYR A 88 -17.45 6.89 -5.03
N ASN A 89 -16.81 5.71 -5.01
CA ASN A 89 -16.80 4.78 -3.89
C ASN A 89 -15.44 4.78 -3.23
N PHE A 90 -15.40 4.61 -1.90
CA PHE A 90 -14.17 4.36 -1.21
C PHE A 90 -14.33 3.33 -0.09
N PHE A 91 -13.26 2.58 0.13
CA PHE A 91 -13.15 1.56 1.16
C PHE A 91 -11.82 1.75 1.88
N PHE A 92 -11.88 1.83 3.21
CA PHE A 92 -10.70 1.80 4.05
C PHE A 92 -10.72 0.53 4.88
N TRP A 93 -9.60 -0.15 4.93
CA TRP A 93 -9.41 -1.29 5.81
C TRP A 93 -8.15 -1.12 6.63
N ASN A 94 -8.25 -1.42 7.93
CA ASN A 94 -7.14 -1.45 8.84
C ASN A 94 -7.48 -2.44 9.96
N ASP A 95 -6.59 -3.38 10.25
CA ASP A 95 -6.81 -4.37 11.31
C ASP A 95 -6.41 -3.85 12.69
N ASP A 96 -5.77 -2.71 12.77
CA ASP A 96 -5.56 -1.99 14.03
C ASP A 96 -6.71 -1.01 14.29
N LYS A 97 -6.88 -0.63 15.55
CA LYS A 97 -7.95 0.26 15.98
C LYS A 97 -7.89 1.60 15.25
N THR A 98 -8.89 1.90 14.46
CA THR A 98 -9.12 3.25 13.94
C THR A 98 -10.07 3.98 14.88
N CYS A 99 -9.77 5.24 15.21
CA CYS A 99 -10.70 6.05 16.00
C CYS A 99 -11.87 6.49 15.10
N LYS A 100 -13.07 6.01 15.43
CA LYS A 100 -14.31 6.55 14.89
C LYS A 100 -14.93 7.44 15.95
N ASP A 101 -15.16 8.72 15.64
CA ASP A 101 -15.83 9.69 16.51
C ASP A 101 -15.28 9.71 17.95
N ASP A 102 -13.95 9.72 18.11
CA ASP A 102 -13.25 9.69 19.40
C ASP A 102 -13.53 8.43 20.26
N THR A 103 -14.25 7.45 19.75
CA THR A 103 -14.44 6.15 20.39
C THR A 103 -13.43 5.14 19.86
N GLU A 104 -12.74 4.43 20.73
CA GLU A 104 -11.83 3.35 20.31
C GLU A 104 -12.62 2.22 19.64
N SER A 105 -12.33 1.96 18.36
CA SER A 105 -12.82 0.73 17.74
C SER A 105 -12.10 -0.48 18.35
N LYS A 106 -12.79 -1.62 18.44
CA LYS A 106 -12.16 -2.88 18.86
C LYS A 106 -11.12 -3.32 17.82
N SER A 107 -10.02 -3.90 18.27
CA SER A 107 -9.07 -4.58 17.39
C SER A 107 -9.80 -5.59 16.51
N ALA A 108 -9.37 -5.73 15.26
CA ALA A 108 -9.93 -6.73 14.38
C ALA A 108 -9.73 -8.16 14.93
N SER A 109 -10.71 -9.02 14.70
CA SER A 109 -10.61 -10.44 15.01
C SER A 109 -9.41 -11.09 14.33
N SER A 110 -8.81 -12.09 14.95
CA SER A 110 -7.72 -12.89 14.38
C SER A 110 -8.09 -13.59 13.06
N SER A 111 -9.38 -13.72 12.73
CA SER A 111 -9.86 -14.23 11.45
C SER A 111 -9.87 -13.18 10.32
N LYS A 112 -9.70 -11.91 10.64
CA LYS A 112 -9.58 -10.83 9.65
C LYS A 112 -8.16 -10.74 9.12
N ALA A 113 -8.01 -10.21 7.89
CA ALA A 113 -6.71 -9.98 7.29
C ALA A 113 -5.82 -9.09 8.16
N HIS A 114 -4.51 -9.30 8.10
CA HIS A 114 -3.51 -8.36 8.62
C HIS A 114 -3.18 -7.36 7.51
N ALA A 115 -4.14 -6.58 7.10
CA ALA A 115 -4.06 -5.72 5.93
C ALA A 115 -4.54 -4.30 6.24
N LYS A 116 -3.92 -3.33 5.57
CA LYS A 116 -4.24 -1.92 5.68
C LYS A 116 -4.19 -1.27 4.31
N GLY A 117 -5.16 -0.42 4.03
CA GLY A 117 -5.17 0.26 2.74
C GLY A 117 -6.48 0.97 2.41
N GLU A 118 -6.52 1.46 1.20
CA GLU A 118 -7.62 2.21 0.63
C GLU A 118 -7.88 1.75 -0.81
N LEU A 119 -9.15 1.65 -1.18
CA LEU A 119 -9.61 1.52 -2.56
C LEU A 119 -10.61 2.64 -2.82
N ILE A 120 -10.26 3.54 -3.71
CA ILE A 120 -11.08 4.68 -4.10
C ILE A 120 -11.33 4.57 -5.59
N MET A 121 -12.58 4.69 -6.05
CA MET A 121 -12.90 4.58 -7.47
C MET A 121 -14.06 5.51 -7.85
N ASP A 122 -13.98 6.05 -9.03
CA ASP A 122 -15.10 6.71 -9.74
C ASP A 122 -15.58 5.84 -10.90
N LYS A 123 -16.25 6.44 -11.87
CA LYS A 123 -16.78 5.72 -13.06
C LYS A 123 -15.68 5.25 -14.04
N ASP A 124 -14.52 5.92 -14.06
CA ASP A 124 -13.46 5.71 -15.05
C ASP A 124 -12.16 5.19 -14.44
N ASN A 125 -11.82 5.64 -13.22
CA ASN A 125 -10.54 5.41 -12.59
C ASN A 125 -10.67 4.89 -11.17
N GLY A 126 -9.59 4.29 -10.67
CA GLY A 126 -9.46 3.87 -9.30
C GLY A 126 -8.03 3.99 -8.78
N VAL A 127 -7.92 4.02 -7.46
CA VAL A 127 -6.66 3.99 -6.72
C VAL A 127 -6.70 2.85 -5.74
N PHE A 128 -5.70 1.98 -5.81
CA PHE A 128 -5.39 1.04 -4.75
C PHE A 128 -4.17 1.53 -3.97
N LEU A 129 -4.34 1.78 -2.68
CA LEU A 129 -3.26 2.15 -1.77
C LEU A 129 -3.12 1.09 -0.69
N GLN A 130 -2.05 0.29 -0.73
CA GLN A 130 -1.65 -0.64 0.32
C GLN A 130 -0.61 0.03 1.21
N HIS A 131 -0.73 -0.13 2.54
CA HIS A 131 0.26 0.41 3.47
C HIS A 131 0.43 -0.46 4.71
N SER A 132 1.52 -0.22 5.44
CA SER A 132 1.79 -0.93 6.69
C SER A 132 1.43 -0.13 7.95
N LEU A 133 1.03 1.14 7.80
CA LEU A 133 0.83 2.07 8.91
C LEU A 133 -0.45 1.74 9.70
N PRO A 134 -0.36 1.41 11.01
CA PRO A 134 -1.51 1.24 11.87
C PRO A 134 -2.29 2.54 12.03
N ARG A 135 -3.62 2.45 12.13
CA ARG A 135 -4.53 3.57 12.44
C ARG A 135 -4.55 4.70 11.41
N PHE A 136 -4.08 4.46 10.21
CA PHE A 136 -4.18 5.41 9.11
C PHE A 136 -5.34 4.99 8.18
N PRO A 137 -6.15 5.92 7.67
CA PRO A 137 -6.32 7.31 8.11
C PRO A 137 -6.82 7.38 9.57
N THR A 138 -6.45 8.46 10.31
CA THR A 138 -6.54 8.46 11.78
C THR A 138 -7.92 8.64 12.34
N ARG A 139 -8.80 9.42 11.71
CA ARG A 139 -10.11 9.80 12.25
C ARG A 139 -11.14 10.07 11.18
N MET A 140 -12.41 9.84 11.55
CA MET A 140 -13.54 10.56 10.99
C MET A 140 -14.09 11.48 12.06
N LYS A 141 -14.06 12.78 11.80
CA LYS A 141 -14.70 13.77 12.65
C LYS A 141 -15.75 14.50 11.82
N ASN A 142 -17.00 14.54 12.29
CA ASN A 142 -18.11 15.19 11.59
C ASN A 142 -18.30 14.70 10.13
N GLY A 143 -17.98 13.43 9.84
CA GLY A 143 -18.06 12.88 8.48
C GLY A 143 -16.84 13.20 7.59
N GLU A 144 -15.82 13.86 8.13
CA GLU A 144 -14.57 14.13 7.43
C GLU A 144 -13.48 13.14 7.85
N ILE A 145 -12.67 12.70 6.88
CA ILE A 145 -11.51 11.85 7.11
C ILE A 145 -10.30 12.72 7.38
N LEU A 146 -9.63 12.49 8.50
CA LEU A 146 -8.39 13.19 8.83
C LEU A 146 -7.21 12.39 8.29
N THR A 147 -6.35 13.07 7.54
CA THR A 147 -5.17 12.51 6.90
C THR A 147 -3.89 12.66 7.73
N GLU A 148 -4.01 13.23 8.93
CA GLU A 148 -2.88 13.32 9.85
C GLU A 148 -2.30 11.93 10.14
N LEU A 149 -0.99 11.81 10.13
CA LEU A 149 -0.35 10.58 10.57
C LEU A 149 -0.59 10.37 12.06
N PRO A 150 -0.88 9.12 12.49
CA PRO A 150 -1.03 8.83 13.93
C PRO A 150 0.27 9.17 14.67
N GLY A 151 0.16 9.65 15.93
CA GLY A 151 1.29 10.14 16.71
C GLY A 151 2.45 9.13 16.91
N ASN A 152 2.21 7.84 16.66
CA ASN A 152 3.23 6.80 16.68
C ASN A 152 3.79 6.43 15.28
N ALA A 153 3.34 7.10 14.21
CA ALA A 153 3.80 6.82 12.84
C ALA A 153 5.32 7.00 12.69
N GLY A 154 5.89 7.98 13.39
CA GLY A 154 7.33 8.26 13.37
C GLY A 154 8.21 7.30 14.18
N ILE A 155 7.62 6.31 14.87
CA ILE A 155 8.40 5.37 15.70
C ILE A 155 9.02 4.24 14.88
N TYR A 156 8.31 3.81 13.82
CA TYR A 156 8.65 2.63 13.02
C TYR A 156 8.74 2.97 11.54
N GLY A 157 9.60 2.24 10.82
CA GLY A 157 9.60 2.24 9.36
C GLY A 157 8.27 1.70 8.81
N GLN A 158 7.74 2.33 7.78
CA GLN A 158 6.50 1.94 7.12
C GLN A 158 6.67 1.91 5.61
N THR A 159 5.80 1.18 4.93
CA THR A 159 5.72 1.19 3.46
C THR A 159 4.32 1.56 2.98
N PHE A 160 4.29 2.19 1.79
CA PHE A 160 3.08 2.44 1.03
C PHE A 160 3.34 2.06 -0.43
N LEU A 161 2.37 1.42 -1.06
CA LEU A 161 2.33 1.14 -2.49
C LEU A 161 1.01 1.65 -3.04
N CYS A 162 1.07 2.59 -3.96
CA CYS A 162 -0.10 3.13 -4.67
C CYS A 162 -0.08 2.67 -6.11
N ILE A 163 -1.22 2.24 -6.63
CA ILE A 163 -1.41 1.82 -8.02
C ILE A 163 -2.66 2.53 -8.56
N SER A 164 -2.48 3.31 -9.63
CA SER A 164 -3.58 3.85 -10.43
C SER A 164 -4.13 2.75 -11.33
N VAL A 165 -5.43 2.56 -11.34
CA VAL A 165 -6.09 1.50 -12.11
C VAL A 165 -7.34 2.03 -12.80
N GLU A 166 -7.86 1.30 -13.76
CA GLU A 166 -9.21 1.52 -14.28
C GLU A 166 -10.26 0.98 -13.29
N THR A 167 -11.48 1.49 -13.38
CA THR A 167 -12.59 1.05 -12.52
C THR A 167 -12.86 -0.44 -12.62
N GLN A 168 -12.76 -1.02 -13.81
CA GLN A 168 -12.93 -2.47 -13.99
C GLN A 168 -11.90 -3.26 -13.16
N THR A 169 -10.65 -2.81 -13.16
CA THR A 169 -9.56 -3.41 -12.35
C THR A 169 -9.81 -3.23 -10.85
N SER A 170 -10.45 -2.11 -10.45
CA SER A 170 -10.86 -1.91 -9.05
C SER A 170 -11.85 -2.98 -8.58
N TYR A 171 -12.71 -3.50 -9.45
CA TYR A 171 -13.61 -4.61 -9.12
C TYR A 171 -12.86 -5.93 -8.86
N GLU A 172 -11.80 -6.19 -9.62
CA GLU A 172 -10.93 -7.35 -9.40
C GLU A 172 -10.19 -7.22 -8.06
N ILE A 173 -9.71 -6.02 -7.73
CA ILE A 173 -9.11 -5.73 -6.42
C ILE A 173 -10.13 -5.93 -5.30
N ALA A 174 -11.38 -5.48 -5.48
CA ALA A 174 -12.45 -5.69 -4.51
C ALA A 174 -12.73 -7.19 -4.25
N GLU A 175 -12.64 -8.02 -5.27
CA GLU A 175 -12.70 -9.49 -5.12
C GLU A 175 -11.57 -9.98 -4.22
N LEU A 176 -10.32 -9.56 -4.48
CA LEU A 176 -9.15 -9.96 -3.69
C LEU A 176 -9.26 -9.51 -2.23
N LEU A 177 -9.73 -8.28 -1.98
CA LEU A 177 -9.97 -7.76 -0.64
C LEU A 177 -11.02 -8.58 0.12
N ASN A 178 -12.11 -8.95 -0.57
CA ASN A 178 -13.11 -9.83 0.00
C ASN A 178 -12.52 -11.22 0.30
N TYR A 179 -11.68 -11.74 -0.59
CA TYR A 179 -11.04 -13.04 -0.47
C TYR A 179 -10.13 -13.14 0.77
N ILE A 180 -9.31 -12.14 1.03
CA ILE A 180 -8.43 -12.11 2.21
C ILE A 180 -9.17 -11.77 3.51
N ASN A 181 -10.44 -11.35 3.43
CA ASN A 181 -11.29 -10.97 4.55
C ASN A 181 -10.77 -9.73 5.32
N VAL A 182 -10.65 -8.61 4.61
CA VAL A 182 -10.22 -7.35 5.23
C VAL A 182 -11.13 -6.93 6.38
N SER A 183 -10.57 -6.21 7.34
CA SER A 183 -11.35 -5.50 8.36
C SER A 183 -11.83 -4.20 7.74
N ASN A 184 -13.05 -4.20 7.22
CA ASN A 184 -13.66 -2.98 6.70
C ASN A 184 -14.06 -2.09 7.89
N ASN A 185 -13.20 -1.13 8.21
CA ASN A 185 -13.43 -0.21 9.33
C ASN A 185 -14.26 0.99 8.88
N LEU A 186 -14.22 1.29 7.60
CA LEU A 186 -14.97 2.38 7.02
C LEU A 186 -15.22 2.10 5.55
N SER A 187 -16.48 1.86 5.21
CA SER A 187 -16.95 2.02 3.84
C SER A 187 -17.92 3.20 3.82
N VAL A 188 -17.68 4.14 2.96
CA VAL A 188 -18.67 5.15 2.61
C VAL A 188 -18.99 4.94 1.14
N THR A 189 -20.07 4.27 0.91
CA THR A 189 -20.85 4.46 -0.31
C THR A 189 -21.82 5.58 0.01
N LYS A 190 -21.55 6.77 -0.48
CA LYS A 190 -22.62 7.73 -0.64
C LYS A 190 -23.51 7.22 -1.76
N ASP A 191 -24.81 7.38 -1.63
CA ASP A 191 -25.91 6.80 -2.42
C ASP A 191 -25.87 7.01 -3.96
N ARG A 192 -24.73 7.23 -4.58
CA ARG A 192 -24.59 7.76 -5.93
C ARG A 192 -23.83 6.89 -6.93
N VAL A 193 -23.02 5.94 -6.50
CA VAL A 193 -22.58 4.86 -7.38
C VAL A 193 -23.47 3.68 -7.06
N ASN A 194 -24.19 3.19 -8.06
CA ASN A 194 -25.07 2.05 -7.87
C ASN A 194 -24.25 0.84 -7.41
N PRO A 195 -24.19 0.53 -6.10
CA PRO A 195 -23.38 -0.58 -5.59
C PRO A 195 -23.93 -1.93 -6.06
N THR A 196 -25.05 -1.91 -6.81
CA THR A 196 -25.71 -3.12 -7.28
C THR A 196 -25.04 -3.74 -8.48
N GLU A 197 -24.14 -3.03 -9.18
CA GLU A 197 -23.56 -3.52 -10.42
C GLU A 197 -22.43 -4.51 -10.22
N ASN A 198 -21.71 -4.46 -9.08
CA ASN A 198 -20.64 -5.41 -8.79
C ASN A 198 -20.85 -6.13 -7.46
N GLU A 199 -20.87 -7.47 -7.49
CA GLU A 199 -21.12 -8.29 -6.29
C GLU A 199 -20.01 -8.16 -5.24
N TRP A 200 -18.74 -7.93 -5.64
CA TRP A 200 -17.61 -7.85 -4.74
C TRP A 200 -17.62 -6.53 -3.97
N ILE A 201 -17.99 -5.43 -4.63
CA ILE A 201 -18.21 -4.14 -3.97
C ILE A 201 -19.32 -4.26 -2.93
N ARG A 202 -20.45 -4.90 -3.27
CA ARG A 202 -21.54 -5.14 -2.30
C ARG A 202 -21.08 -5.97 -1.11
N LYS A 203 -20.28 -7.02 -1.36
CA LYS A 203 -19.74 -7.86 -0.28
C LYS A 203 -18.81 -7.08 0.65
N LEU A 204 -17.99 -6.15 0.12
CA LEU A 204 -17.16 -5.26 0.93
C LEU A 204 -18.01 -4.34 1.79
N ILE A 205 -19.04 -3.70 1.21
CA ILE A 205 -19.99 -2.83 1.92
C ILE A 205 -20.68 -3.59 3.05
N ASP A 206 -21.22 -4.77 2.74
CA ASP A 206 -21.94 -5.63 3.68
C ASP A 206 -21.00 -6.32 4.69
N ASN A 207 -19.69 -6.12 4.58
CA ASN A 207 -18.66 -6.83 5.35
C ASN A 207 -18.82 -8.36 5.27
N LYS A 208 -19.22 -8.86 4.11
CA LYS A 208 -19.40 -10.28 3.83
C LYS A 208 -18.12 -10.88 3.27
N TYR A 209 -17.70 -11.97 3.87
CA TYR A 209 -16.50 -12.72 3.49
C TYR A 209 -16.85 -13.97 2.70
N SER A 210 -16.04 -14.27 1.68
CA SER A 210 -16.13 -15.52 0.96
C SER A 210 -15.24 -16.57 1.62
N SER A 211 -15.87 -17.64 2.14
CA SER A 211 -15.14 -18.78 2.70
C SER A 211 -14.83 -19.88 1.68
N LYS A 212 -15.09 -19.63 0.39
CA LYS A 212 -14.89 -20.61 -0.67
C LYS A 212 -13.42 -20.80 -1.01
N TYR A 213 -13.07 -22.00 -1.47
CA TYR A 213 -11.76 -22.33 -2.03
C TYR A 213 -11.56 -21.68 -3.40
N PRO A 214 -10.29 -21.43 -3.82
CA PRO A 214 -9.02 -21.87 -3.24
C PRO A 214 -8.59 -21.10 -2.00
N LEU A 215 -7.61 -21.61 -1.25
CA LEU A 215 -7.05 -20.94 -0.05
C LEU A 215 -6.03 -19.86 -0.40
N THR A 216 -5.48 -19.91 -1.60
CA THR A 216 -4.58 -18.93 -2.18
C THR A 216 -5.07 -18.53 -3.57
N LYS A 217 -4.84 -17.30 -3.96
CA LYS A 217 -5.15 -16.79 -5.30
C LYS A 217 -4.00 -15.94 -5.80
N GLU A 218 -3.51 -16.26 -6.99
CA GLU A 218 -2.59 -15.43 -7.74
C GLU A 218 -3.38 -14.70 -8.82
N THR A 219 -3.21 -13.38 -8.90
CA THR A 219 -3.90 -12.54 -9.90
C THR A 219 -2.95 -11.45 -10.36
N VAL A 220 -2.85 -11.26 -11.66
CA VAL A 220 -2.13 -10.13 -12.25
C VAL A 220 -3.11 -8.99 -12.47
N ILE A 221 -2.82 -7.86 -11.86
CA ILE A 221 -3.56 -6.61 -11.99
C ILE A 221 -2.71 -5.66 -12.85
N LYS A 222 -3.32 -5.01 -13.83
CA LYS A 222 -2.67 -3.98 -14.63
C LYS A 222 -2.92 -2.60 -14.04
N SER A 223 -1.85 -1.82 -13.91
CA SER A 223 -2.01 -0.39 -13.67
C SER A 223 -2.62 0.31 -14.88
N LYS A 224 -2.98 1.57 -14.74
CA LYS A 224 -3.58 2.38 -15.80
C LYS A 224 -2.69 2.47 -17.04
N ASP A 225 -1.37 2.56 -16.87
CA ASP A 225 -0.40 2.60 -17.97
C ASP A 225 0.08 1.20 -18.41
N GLY A 226 -0.57 0.13 -17.92
CA GLY A 226 -0.36 -1.24 -18.36
C GLY A 226 0.73 -2.02 -17.62
N LYS A 227 1.29 -1.50 -16.52
CA LYS A 227 2.26 -2.21 -15.68
C LYS A 227 1.60 -3.36 -14.95
N ASP A 228 2.23 -4.54 -14.99
CA ASP A 228 1.76 -5.73 -14.29
C ASP A 228 2.17 -5.72 -12.81
N PHE A 229 1.17 -5.97 -11.94
CA PHE A 229 1.32 -6.19 -10.50
C PHE A 229 0.72 -7.54 -10.15
N THR A 230 1.53 -8.46 -9.65
CA THR A 230 1.08 -9.79 -9.26
C THR A 230 0.69 -9.81 -7.78
N PHE A 231 -0.57 -10.05 -7.51
CA PHE A 231 -1.11 -10.20 -6.16
C PHE A 231 -1.08 -11.67 -5.75
N PHE A 232 -0.34 -11.98 -4.72
CA PHE A 232 -0.35 -13.27 -4.03
C PHE A 232 -1.24 -13.13 -2.80
N SER A 233 -2.48 -13.56 -2.93
CA SER A 233 -3.50 -13.42 -1.89
C SER A 233 -3.70 -14.73 -1.16
N LYS A 234 -3.72 -14.69 0.17
CA LYS A 234 -4.05 -15.86 0.99
C LYS A 234 -5.20 -15.59 1.94
N SER A 235 -6.06 -16.58 2.10
CA SER A 235 -7.07 -16.63 3.15
C SER A 235 -6.43 -16.95 4.52
N HIS A 236 -7.06 -16.55 5.63
CA HIS A 236 -6.66 -16.93 6.99
C HIS A 236 -6.63 -18.46 7.22
N ARG A 237 -7.25 -19.21 6.35
CA ARG A 237 -7.30 -20.69 6.40
C ARG A 237 -6.05 -21.35 5.82
N GLN A 238 -5.30 -20.66 4.95
CA GLN A 238 -3.99 -21.09 4.49
C GLN A 238 -2.97 -20.92 5.58
N LYS A 239 -2.27 -21.99 5.95
CA LYS A 239 -1.32 -22.01 7.07
C LYS A 239 0.13 -21.77 6.64
N ASP A 240 0.32 -21.06 5.55
CA ASP A 240 1.63 -20.70 5.00
C ASP A 240 1.70 -19.20 4.78
N VAL A 241 2.88 -18.62 4.82
CA VAL A 241 3.10 -17.22 4.43
C VAL A 241 3.68 -17.21 3.02
N PRO A 242 3.15 -16.41 2.08
CA PRO A 242 3.60 -16.47 0.67
C PRO A 242 5.10 -16.23 0.48
N TYR A 243 5.80 -15.61 1.43
CA TYR A 243 7.27 -15.48 1.40
C TYR A 243 7.97 -16.85 1.40
N ASP A 244 7.46 -17.81 2.18
CA ASP A 244 8.14 -19.09 2.44
C ASP A 244 8.21 -19.97 1.19
N THR A 245 7.13 -20.01 0.42
CA THR A 245 7.00 -20.91 -0.71
C THR A 245 6.71 -20.19 -2.02
N THR A 246 5.64 -19.40 -2.07
CA THR A 246 5.07 -18.89 -3.31
C THR A 246 6.04 -18.01 -4.09
N LEU A 247 6.68 -17.02 -3.46
CA LEU A 247 7.56 -16.08 -4.15
C LEU A 247 8.79 -16.77 -4.73
N ARG A 248 9.45 -17.60 -3.93
CA ARG A 248 10.68 -18.30 -4.35
C ARG A 248 10.42 -19.27 -5.52
N GLN A 249 9.29 -19.97 -5.49
CA GLN A 249 8.87 -20.87 -6.57
C GLN A 249 8.48 -20.13 -7.83
N LYS A 250 7.64 -19.08 -7.70
CA LYS A 250 7.14 -18.31 -8.84
C LYS A 250 8.26 -17.66 -9.64
N TYR A 251 9.21 -17.03 -8.95
CA TYR A 251 10.28 -16.26 -9.59
C TYR A 251 11.58 -17.04 -9.74
N GLY A 252 11.68 -18.25 -9.21
CA GLY A 252 12.86 -19.12 -9.34
C GLY A 252 14.14 -18.52 -8.75
N THR A 253 14.03 -17.61 -7.77
CA THR A 253 15.16 -16.88 -7.17
C THR A 253 15.05 -16.80 -5.65
N SER A 254 16.18 -16.49 -4.99
CA SER A 254 16.21 -16.18 -3.57
C SER A 254 15.65 -14.79 -3.29
N PHE A 255 15.17 -14.58 -2.06
CA PHE A 255 14.63 -13.30 -1.63
C PHE A 255 15.22 -12.85 -0.30
N PHE A 256 15.37 -11.53 -0.17
CA PHE A 256 15.47 -10.84 1.10
C PHE A 256 14.09 -10.37 1.52
N VAL A 257 13.71 -10.59 2.79
CA VAL A 257 12.42 -10.17 3.35
C VAL A 257 12.62 -9.29 4.58
N ARG A 258 11.91 -8.18 4.61
CA ARG A 258 11.91 -7.25 5.74
C ARG A 258 10.50 -7.07 6.26
N THR A 259 10.28 -7.42 7.53
CA THR A 259 8.98 -7.25 8.19
C THR A 259 9.18 -6.98 9.68
N TRP A 260 8.10 -6.65 10.38
CA TRP A 260 8.11 -6.52 11.83
C TRP A 260 8.50 -7.83 12.51
N SER A 261 9.43 -7.72 13.47
CA SER A 261 10.11 -8.86 14.11
C SER A 261 9.46 -9.34 15.41
N ARG A 262 8.29 -8.85 15.78
CA ARG A 262 7.65 -9.22 17.04
C ARG A 262 6.48 -10.21 16.86
N PRO A 263 6.38 -11.26 17.72
CA PRO A 263 7.29 -11.60 18.82
C PRO A 263 8.68 -12.09 18.33
N SER A 264 8.76 -12.74 17.16
CA SER A 264 10.00 -13.18 16.51
C SER A 264 9.75 -13.39 15.02
N LEU A 265 10.78 -13.19 14.20
CA LEU A 265 10.74 -13.58 12.78
C LEU A 265 10.66 -15.10 12.66
N SER A 266 9.98 -15.59 11.63
CA SER A 266 10.11 -16.99 11.21
C SER A 266 11.55 -17.27 10.79
N PRO A 267 12.05 -18.51 10.94
CA PRO A 267 13.39 -18.87 10.51
C PRO A 267 13.62 -18.56 9.03
N MET A 268 14.83 -18.17 8.68
CA MET A 268 15.29 -18.13 7.29
C MET A 268 15.18 -19.51 6.64
N ILE A 269 15.09 -19.52 5.32
CA ILE A 269 15.07 -20.76 4.53
C ILE A 269 16.36 -20.85 3.74
N CYS A 270 17.10 -21.95 3.94
CA CYS A 270 18.44 -22.19 3.38
C CYS A 270 18.45 -23.27 2.30
N GLU A 271 17.41 -23.41 1.55
CA GLU A 271 17.30 -24.29 0.39
C GLU A 271 18.03 -23.71 -0.84
N ASP A 272 17.85 -24.30 -2.01
CA ASP A 272 18.42 -23.80 -3.27
C ASP A 272 18.01 -22.34 -3.54
N LYS A 273 16.74 -22.03 -3.38
CA LYS A 273 16.25 -20.65 -3.35
C LYS A 273 16.05 -20.21 -1.90
N GLN A 274 16.90 -19.30 -1.46
CA GLN A 274 16.94 -18.86 -0.06
C GLN A 274 15.87 -17.81 0.22
N LEU A 275 15.44 -17.74 1.49
CA LEU A 275 14.69 -16.62 2.06
C LEU A 275 15.44 -16.13 3.30
N LEU A 276 15.94 -14.90 3.25
CA LEU A 276 16.77 -14.31 4.28
C LEU A 276 16.08 -13.11 4.91
N ASN A 277 15.97 -13.07 6.23
CA ASN A 277 15.44 -11.91 6.93
C ASN A 277 16.46 -10.76 6.91
N VAL A 278 16.04 -9.59 6.50
CA VAL A 278 16.82 -8.35 6.60
C VAL A 278 16.74 -7.83 8.03
N LEU A 279 17.90 -7.64 8.67
CA LEU A 279 17.99 -7.24 10.07
C LEU A 279 18.21 -5.73 10.24
N ASP A 280 19.11 -5.14 9.43
CA ASP A 280 19.40 -3.72 9.47
C ASP A 280 19.35 -3.13 8.06
N VAL A 281 18.89 -1.91 7.96
CA VAL A 281 18.82 -1.14 6.71
C VAL A 281 19.42 0.23 6.88
N ALA A 282 19.92 0.77 5.76
CA ALA A 282 20.39 2.15 5.65
C ALA A 282 20.01 2.73 4.30
N PHE A 283 19.33 3.86 4.30
CA PHE A 283 18.93 4.61 3.12
C PHE A 283 19.66 5.95 3.05
N ASP A 284 19.66 6.59 1.88
CA ASP A 284 20.26 7.91 1.63
C ASP A 284 21.69 8.00 2.15
N ASN A 285 22.61 7.21 1.58
CA ASN A 285 24.01 7.19 2.01
C ASN A 285 24.19 7.00 3.53
N LYS A 286 23.36 6.14 4.13
CA LYS A 286 23.32 5.84 5.58
C LYS A 286 22.76 6.97 6.46
N LYS A 287 22.13 7.97 5.88
CA LYS A 287 21.46 9.03 6.66
C LYS A 287 20.32 8.46 7.51
N PHE A 288 19.52 7.53 6.96
CA PHE A 288 18.44 6.84 7.65
C PHE A 288 18.83 5.39 7.91
N THR A 289 19.30 5.10 9.13
CA THR A 289 19.77 3.77 9.54
C THR A 289 18.94 3.26 10.70
N TYR A 290 18.39 2.04 10.60
CA TYR A 290 17.61 1.43 11.67
C TYR A 290 17.52 -0.09 11.56
N GLY A 291 17.37 -0.73 12.72
CA GLY A 291 17.26 -2.17 12.84
C GLY A 291 15.83 -2.69 12.76
N LYS A 292 15.68 -4.02 12.75
CA LYS A 292 14.41 -4.75 12.70
C LYS A 292 13.42 -4.38 13.81
N ASP A 293 13.90 -3.94 14.98
CA ASP A 293 13.06 -3.57 16.11
C ASP A 293 12.35 -2.22 15.91
N LYS A 294 12.78 -1.44 14.92
CA LYS A 294 12.17 -0.19 14.47
C LYS A 294 11.43 -0.33 13.15
N GLU A 295 11.04 -1.54 12.78
CA GLU A 295 10.39 -1.85 11.51
C GLU A 295 8.93 -2.22 11.72
N HIS A 296 8.07 -1.71 10.85
CA HIS A 296 6.69 -2.13 10.71
C HIS A 296 6.28 -2.31 9.25
N SER A 297 7.18 -1.98 8.32
CA SER A 297 7.00 -2.22 6.89
C SER A 297 6.98 -3.72 6.56
N LYS A 298 6.51 -4.08 5.39
CA LYS A 298 6.56 -5.44 4.86
C LYS A 298 6.93 -5.35 3.39
N TRP A 299 8.17 -5.72 3.10
CA TRP A 299 8.65 -5.77 1.74
C TRP A 299 9.60 -6.94 1.52
N ALA A 300 9.72 -7.36 0.29
CA ALA A 300 10.72 -8.32 -0.13
C ALA A 300 11.33 -7.89 -1.46
N VAL A 301 12.57 -8.28 -1.69
CA VAL A 301 13.27 -8.04 -2.94
C VAL A 301 14.02 -9.29 -3.36
N SER A 302 14.00 -9.61 -4.65
CA SER A 302 14.79 -10.72 -5.20
C SER A 302 16.29 -10.47 -4.95
N ALA A 303 17.03 -11.53 -4.56
CA ALA A 303 18.47 -11.43 -4.32
C ALA A 303 19.23 -11.07 -5.60
N SER A 304 18.71 -11.52 -6.73
CA SER A 304 19.15 -11.13 -8.09
C SER A 304 17.93 -10.82 -8.96
N GLY A 305 18.13 -10.00 -9.98
CA GLY A 305 17.02 -9.58 -10.85
C GLY A 305 16.27 -8.35 -10.35
N ASN A 306 15.00 -8.24 -10.71
CA ASN A 306 14.25 -6.98 -10.70
C ASN A 306 12.90 -7.04 -9.92
N ILE A 307 12.66 -8.09 -9.13
CA ILE A 307 11.39 -8.28 -8.43
C ILE A 307 11.37 -7.49 -7.12
N CYS A 308 10.39 -6.59 -7.00
CA CYS A 308 10.06 -5.83 -5.81
C CYS A 308 8.70 -6.28 -5.29
N CYS A 309 8.56 -6.48 -3.97
CA CYS A 309 7.31 -6.89 -3.36
C CYS A 309 6.98 -6.05 -2.13
N PHE A 310 5.70 -5.69 -1.98
CA PHE A 310 5.13 -5.01 -0.82
C PHE A 310 4.00 -5.87 -0.26
N GLY A 311 3.91 -6.02 1.06
CA GLY A 311 2.99 -6.97 1.65
C GLY A 311 2.22 -6.47 2.86
N ASP A 312 1.21 -7.23 3.22
CA ASP A 312 0.42 -7.06 4.43
C ASP A 312 0.99 -7.86 5.61
N LEU A 313 1.49 -9.04 5.32
CA LEU A 313 1.84 -10.05 6.32
C LEU A 313 3.28 -9.89 6.80
N ASN A 314 3.48 -10.09 8.10
CA ASN A 314 4.85 -10.26 8.62
C ASN A 314 5.35 -11.68 8.33
N HIS A 315 6.66 -11.84 8.21
CA HIS A 315 7.31 -13.14 8.17
C HIS A 315 7.47 -13.68 9.60
N THR A 316 6.32 -14.03 10.21
CA THR A 316 6.21 -14.55 11.58
C THR A 316 5.15 -15.65 11.65
N ASP A 317 5.29 -16.60 12.59
CA ASP A 317 4.35 -17.73 12.71
C ASP A 317 2.90 -17.30 12.97
N SER A 318 2.69 -16.22 13.72
CA SER A 318 1.35 -15.70 14.00
C SER A 318 0.58 -15.30 12.73
N GLN A 319 1.31 -14.89 11.66
CA GLN A 319 0.72 -14.45 10.41
C GLN A 319 0.24 -15.60 9.51
N LYS A 320 0.65 -16.83 9.81
CA LYS A 320 0.13 -18.03 9.14
C LYS A 320 -1.39 -18.16 9.28
N ASN A 321 -1.97 -17.60 10.34
CA ASN A 321 -3.40 -17.63 10.63
C ASN A 321 -4.17 -16.39 10.15
N ARG A 322 -3.52 -15.46 9.42
CA ARG A 322 -4.13 -14.23 8.92
C ARG A 322 -4.26 -14.25 7.39
N GLY A 323 -5.28 -13.60 6.86
CA GLY A 323 -5.35 -13.27 5.45
C GLY A 323 -4.48 -12.05 5.12
N GLY A 324 -4.11 -11.90 3.85
CA GLY A 324 -3.34 -10.76 3.36
C GLY A 324 -2.84 -10.95 1.95
N HIS A 325 -2.32 -9.87 1.36
CA HIS A 325 -1.65 -9.87 0.07
C HIS A 325 -0.15 -9.69 0.21
N ILE A 326 0.57 -10.17 -0.80
CA ILE A 326 1.88 -9.67 -1.20
C ILE A 326 1.74 -9.25 -2.67
N VAL A 327 2.06 -8.00 -2.97
CA VAL A 327 1.99 -7.42 -4.32
C VAL A 327 3.41 -7.31 -4.84
N CYS A 328 3.72 -8.01 -5.93
CA CYS A 328 5.04 -8.02 -6.55
C CYS A 328 4.99 -7.47 -7.97
N PHE A 329 6.04 -6.79 -8.38
CA PHE A 329 6.22 -6.28 -9.73
C PHE A 329 7.70 -6.16 -10.08
N GLU A 330 7.99 -6.08 -11.37
CA GLU A 330 9.35 -5.92 -11.86
C GLU A 330 9.74 -4.45 -11.94
N ASN A 331 10.83 -4.07 -11.31
CA ASN A 331 11.48 -2.78 -11.51
C ASN A 331 12.95 -2.86 -11.09
N GLU A 332 13.85 -2.75 -12.05
CA GLU A 332 15.29 -2.93 -11.85
C GLU A 332 15.85 -1.87 -10.88
N ASN A 333 15.50 -0.60 -11.11
CA ASN A 333 16.03 0.51 -10.31
C ASN A 333 15.56 0.43 -8.87
N LEU A 334 14.26 0.18 -8.63
CA LEU A 334 13.74 0.03 -7.28
C LEU A 334 14.33 -1.21 -6.58
N ALA A 335 14.46 -2.34 -7.28
CA ALA A 335 15.08 -3.55 -6.72
C ALA A 335 16.55 -3.30 -6.33
N LYS A 336 17.30 -2.53 -7.13
CA LYS A 336 18.66 -2.11 -6.80
C LYS A 336 18.70 -1.23 -5.54
N GLU A 337 17.80 -0.25 -5.42
CA GLU A 337 17.68 0.61 -4.23
C GLU A 337 17.33 -0.22 -2.98
N MET A 338 16.37 -1.14 -3.08
CA MET A 338 15.97 -2.00 -1.97
C MET A 338 17.11 -2.92 -1.52
N ARG A 339 17.85 -3.55 -2.44
CA ARG A 339 19.04 -4.35 -2.10
C ARG A 339 20.15 -3.49 -1.53
N GLY A 340 20.40 -2.32 -2.12
CA GLY A 340 21.43 -1.37 -1.66
C GLY A 340 21.20 -0.84 -0.25
N ALA A 341 19.94 -0.86 0.20
CA ALA A 341 19.58 -0.47 1.57
C ALA A 341 19.89 -1.57 2.62
N ILE A 342 20.14 -2.82 2.24
CA ILE A 342 20.39 -3.92 3.18
C ILE A 342 21.79 -3.77 3.75
N VAL A 343 21.90 -3.63 5.07
CA VAL A 343 23.17 -3.59 5.81
C VAL A 343 23.53 -4.96 6.36
N THR A 344 22.54 -5.62 7.00
CA THR A 344 22.71 -6.97 7.54
C THR A 344 21.47 -7.82 7.30
N SER A 345 21.66 -9.11 7.13
CA SER A 345 20.62 -10.13 7.00
C SER A 345 21.01 -11.41 7.71
N ASP A 346 20.05 -12.33 7.88
CA ASP A 346 20.36 -13.70 8.24
C ASP A 346 21.37 -14.30 7.24
N LEU A 347 22.19 -15.23 7.71
CA LEU A 347 23.17 -15.94 6.90
C LEU A 347 22.92 -17.44 7.00
N CYS A 348 22.80 -18.09 5.85
CA CYS A 348 22.71 -19.55 5.83
C CYS A 348 24.03 -20.22 6.20
N PRO A 349 24.03 -21.17 7.14
CA PRO A 349 25.22 -21.97 7.42
C PRO A 349 25.72 -22.68 6.14
N ASN A 350 27.00 -22.60 5.84
CA ASN A 350 27.68 -23.30 4.72
C ASN A 350 27.51 -22.77 3.29
N LYS A 351 26.98 -21.57 3.08
CA LYS A 351 27.08 -20.89 1.76
C LYS A 351 27.76 -19.53 1.94
N PHE A 352 29.08 -19.55 2.20
CA PHE A 352 29.91 -18.35 2.10
C PHE A 352 30.03 -17.94 0.63
N LEU A 353 29.64 -16.69 0.33
CA LEU A 353 30.07 -15.90 -0.82
C LEU A 353 29.65 -16.34 -2.24
N ALA A 354 28.47 -15.90 -2.67
CA ALA A 354 28.20 -15.75 -4.10
C ALA A 354 27.35 -14.51 -4.46
N PHE A 355 27.16 -13.53 -3.55
CA PHE A 355 26.23 -12.42 -3.79
C PHE A 355 26.83 -11.01 -3.62
N MET A 356 28.16 -10.88 -3.61
CA MET A 356 28.86 -9.58 -3.52
C MET A 356 29.78 -9.34 -4.76
N GLU A 357 29.36 -9.73 -5.96
CA GLU A 357 29.96 -9.27 -7.21
C GLU A 357 28.96 -8.52 -8.08
#